data_0b7deae1e46f07acfda4c6f244288141
#
_entry.id   0b7deae1e46f07acfda4c6f244288141
#
_cell.length_a   1.000
_cell.length_b   1.000
_cell.length_c   1.000
_cell.angle_alpha   90.00
_cell.angle_beta   90.00
_cell.angle_gamma   90.00
#
_symmetry.space_group_name_H-M   'P 1'
#
loop_
_entity.id
_entity.type
_entity.pdbx_description
1 polymer ?
#
loop_
_entity_poly.entity_id
_entity_poly.type
_entity_poly.pdbx_seq_one_letter_code
_entity_poly.pdbx_strand_id
1 'polypeptide(L)'
;MGERGQILVDFFNALSDATMKIVQIIMCYMPIGILFLIAGKIIEVEDWEIFRKLGLYMATVLSGLAIHSIVILPLIYFIIVRKNPFRFAIVRKNPFRFAMGMAQALLTALMISSSSATLPVTFRCAEEKNQVDKRITRFVLPVGATINMDGTALYEAVAAVFIAQLNDLDLGIGQIITISITATAASIGAAGVPQAGLVTMVIVLSAVGLPAEDVTLIIAVDWLLDRFRTMVNVLGDAFGTGIVEKLSKKELERMDVSSEVNIVNPFALESTTLDNEDLDTKKSYVNGGFAVDKSDSISFTQTSQF
;
A
#
# COMPACT_ATOMS: atom_id res chain seq x y z
N MET A 1 -16.13 8.80 -18.80
CA MET A 1 -15.66 9.83 -19.75
C MET A 1 -15.10 9.23 -21.05
N GLY A 2 -14.88 7.93 -21.11
CA GLY A 2 -14.34 7.25 -22.28
C GLY A 2 -12.99 7.83 -22.73
N GLU A 3 -12.76 7.88 -24.05
CA GLU A 3 -11.49 8.39 -24.63
C GLU A 3 -11.14 9.83 -24.22
N ARG A 4 -12.13 10.68 -23.97
CA ARG A 4 -11.90 12.05 -23.49
C ARG A 4 -11.29 12.10 -22.08
N GLY A 5 -11.46 11.06 -21.28
CA GLY A 5 -10.82 10.93 -19.97
C GLY A 5 -9.34 10.58 -20.03
N GLN A 6 -8.88 9.98 -21.14
CA GLN A 6 -7.50 9.59 -21.31
C GLN A 6 -6.53 10.78 -21.26
N ILE A 7 -6.89 11.89 -21.86
CA ILE A 7 -6.09 13.14 -21.83
C ILE A 7 -5.81 13.60 -20.40
N LEU A 8 -6.81 13.48 -19.50
CA LEU A 8 -6.64 13.85 -18.10
C LEU A 8 -5.71 12.87 -17.36
N VAL A 9 -5.83 11.59 -17.63
CA VAL A 9 -4.93 10.55 -17.07
C VAL A 9 -3.50 10.79 -17.54
N ASP A 10 -3.30 11.06 -18.83
CA ASP A 10 -1.98 11.31 -19.41
C ASP A 10 -1.35 12.59 -18.84
N PHE A 11 -2.15 13.63 -18.61
CA PHE A 11 -1.71 14.85 -17.94
C PHE A 11 -1.19 14.58 -16.52
N PHE A 12 -1.96 13.84 -15.70
CA PHE A 12 -1.53 13.53 -14.32
C PHE A 12 -0.34 12.57 -14.29
N ASN A 13 -0.24 11.63 -15.21
CA ASN A 13 0.93 10.76 -15.35
C ASN A 13 2.17 11.59 -15.70
N ALA A 14 2.08 12.47 -16.68
CA ALA A 14 3.18 13.35 -17.06
C ALA A 14 3.60 14.29 -15.91
N LEU A 15 2.64 14.82 -15.15
CA LEU A 15 2.89 15.64 -13.97
C LEU A 15 3.60 14.84 -12.87
N SER A 16 3.17 13.61 -12.63
CA SER A 16 3.79 12.69 -11.67
C SER A 16 5.24 12.39 -12.07
N ASP A 17 5.48 12.06 -13.33
CA ASP A 17 6.82 11.78 -13.86
C ASP A 17 7.76 13.00 -13.76
N ALA A 18 7.26 14.19 -14.07
CA ALA A 18 8.00 15.44 -13.93
C ALA A 18 8.34 15.70 -12.44
N THR A 19 7.40 15.51 -11.54
CA THR A 19 7.59 15.66 -10.09
C THR A 19 8.63 14.67 -9.58
N MET A 20 8.56 13.40 -9.99
CA MET A 20 9.54 12.38 -9.61
C MET A 20 10.96 12.70 -10.13
N LYS A 21 11.10 13.30 -11.30
CA LYS A 21 12.41 13.80 -11.78
C LYS A 21 12.95 14.94 -10.92
N ILE A 22 12.10 15.87 -10.52
CA ILE A 22 12.50 16.95 -9.59
C ILE A 22 12.95 16.36 -8.26
N VAL A 23 12.21 15.40 -7.68
CA VAL A 23 12.61 14.70 -6.47
C VAL A 23 13.97 14.02 -6.64
N GLN A 24 14.22 13.33 -7.76
CA GLN A 24 15.52 12.70 -8.03
C GLN A 24 16.67 13.71 -8.05
N ILE A 25 16.46 14.89 -8.63
CA ILE A 25 17.47 15.97 -8.64
C ILE A 25 17.75 16.45 -7.22
N ILE A 26 16.71 16.69 -6.42
CA ILE A 26 16.84 17.10 -5.01
C ILE A 26 17.61 16.03 -4.23
N MET A 27 17.27 14.75 -4.43
CA MET A 27 17.95 13.62 -3.78
C MET A 27 19.45 13.52 -4.11
N CYS A 28 19.88 13.98 -5.29
CA CYS A 28 21.32 14.07 -5.63
C CYS A 28 22.06 15.09 -4.77
N TYR A 29 21.43 16.17 -4.35
CA TYR A 29 22.02 17.20 -3.47
C TYR A 29 21.89 16.84 -1.99
N MET A 30 21.00 15.92 -1.64
CA MET A 30 20.70 15.56 -0.26
C MET A 30 21.93 15.15 0.57
N PRO A 31 22.89 14.33 0.09
CA PRO A 31 24.06 13.95 0.89
C PRO A 31 24.90 15.17 1.32
N ILE A 32 25.02 16.17 0.44
CA ILE A 32 25.75 17.41 0.71
C ILE A 32 24.95 18.26 1.74
N GLY A 33 23.65 18.43 1.53
CA GLY A 33 22.79 19.16 2.45
C GLY A 33 22.78 18.56 3.85
N ILE A 34 22.64 17.23 3.95
CA ILE A 34 22.68 16.51 5.23
C ILE A 34 24.04 16.66 5.91
N LEU A 35 25.15 16.57 5.15
CA LEU A 35 26.49 16.77 5.71
C LEU A 35 26.62 18.12 6.43
N PHE A 36 26.23 19.22 5.76
CA PHE A 36 26.32 20.55 6.35
C PHE A 36 25.34 20.74 7.51
N LEU A 37 24.15 20.17 7.40
CA LEU A 37 23.13 20.24 8.46
C LEU A 37 23.60 19.49 9.72
N ILE A 38 24.16 18.29 9.57
CA ILE A 38 24.70 17.51 10.69
C ILE A 38 25.94 18.23 11.26
N ALA A 39 26.83 18.72 10.41
CA ALA A 39 28.00 19.47 10.86
C ALA A 39 27.61 20.72 11.67
N GLY A 40 26.61 21.48 11.21
CA GLY A 40 26.05 22.62 11.95
C GLY A 40 25.53 22.20 13.32
N LYS A 41 24.72 21.14 13.37
CA LYS A 41 24.18 20.63 14.65
C LYS A 41 25.24 20.09 15.61
N ILE A 42 26.29 19.42 15.10
CA ILE A 42 27.40 18.95 15.94
C ILE A 42 28.15 20.14 16.57
N ILE A 43 28.30 21.24 15.86
CA ILE A 43 28.95 22.45 16.38
C ILE A 43 28.08 23.14 17.42
N GLU A 44 26.76 23.13 17.28
CA GLU A 44 25.80 23.70 18.24
C GLU A 44 25.65 22.85 19.50
N VAL A 45 26.00 21.55 19.46
CA VAL A 45 25.84 20.67 20.61
C VAL A 45 26.95 20.91 21.64
N GLU A 46 26.55 21.47 22.74
CA GLU A 46 27.44 21.68 23.91
C GLU A 46 27.56 20.42 24.77
N ASP A 47 26.56 19.51 24.70
CA ASP A 47 26.48 18.32 25.55
C ASP A 47 26.32 17.02 24.78
N TRP A 48 27.18 16.05 25.10
CA TRP A 48 27.11 14.69 24.53
C TRP A 48 25.83 13.92 24.90
N GLU A 49 25.05 14.42 25.86
CA GLU A 49 23.80 13.79 26.25
C GLU A 49 22.76 13.78 25.11
N ILE A 50 22.79 14.76 24.21
CA ILE A 50 21.91 14.82 23.04
C ILE A 50 22.11 13.59 22.13
N PHE A 51 23.35 13.16 21.90
CA PHE A 51 23.64 11.97 21.11
C PHE A 51 23.10 10.70 21.76
N ARG A 52 23.17 10.61 23.08
CA ARG A 52 22.58 9.51 23.85
C ARG A 52 21.05 9.50 23.72
N LYS A 53 20.41 10.65 23.85
CA LYS A 53 18.96 10.81 23.69
C LYS A 53 18.53 10.41 22.27
N LEU A 54 19.27 10.83 21.23
CA LEU A 54 19.02 10.49 19.84
C LEU A 54 19.20 8.98 19.57
N GLY A 55 20.21 8.35 20.17
CA GLY A 55 20.41 6.89 20.10
C GLY A 55 19.26 6.11 20.74
N LEU A 56 18.74 6.59 21.89
CA LEU A 56 17.56 5.99 22.53
C LEU A 56 16.30 6.18 21.68
N TYR A 57 16.12 7.33 21.05
CA TYR A 57 15.05 7.58 20.10
C TYR A 57 15.08 6.57 18.94
N MET A 58 16.25 6.41 18.30
CA MET A 58 16.42 5.42 17.23
C MET A 58 16.06 3.99 17.70
N ALA A 59 16.56 3.59 18.86
CA ALA A 59 16.27 2.28 19.44
C ALA A 59 14.77 2.09 19.71
N THR A 60 14.09 3.14 20.20
CA THR A 60 12.64 3.13 20.45
C THR A 60 11.87 2.96 19.14
N VAL A 61 12.18 3.75 18.11
CA VAL A 61 11.53 3.64 16.80
C VAL A 61 11.75 2.24 16.20
N LEU A 62 12.98 1.76 16.17
CA LEU A 62 13.29 0.44 15.59
C LEU A 62 12.61 -0.70 16.37
N SER A 63 12.58 -0.63 17.71
CA SER A 63 11.87 -1.64 18.51
C SER A 63 10.36 -1.58 18.29
N GLY A 64 9.78 -0.38 18.19
CA GLY A 64 8.37 -0.20 17.85
C GLY A 64 8.01 -0.78 16.48
N LEU A 65 8.81 -0.47 15.46
CA LEU A 65 8.65 -1.03 14.11
C LEU A 65 8.79 -2.55 14.10
N ALA A 66 9.75 -3.11 14.86
CA ALA A 66 9.92 -4.54 14.99
C ALA A 66 8.71 -5.22 15.66
N ILE A 67 8.21 -4.67 16.75
CA ILE A 67 7.00 -5.17 17.42
C ILE A 67 5.80 -5.09 16.47
N HIS A 68 5.63 -3.98 15.78
CA HIS A 68 4.53 -3.80 14.83
C HIS A 68 4.58 -4.83 13.69
N SER A 69 5.74 -5.02 13.08
CA SER A 69 5.91 -5.93 11.92
C SER A 69 5.87 -7.41 12.30
N ILE A 70 6.40 -7.81 13.47
CA ILE A 70 6.52 -9.22 13.87
C ILE A 70 5.31 -9.68 14.68
N VAL A 71 4.67 -8.79 15.46
CA VAL A 71 3.57 -9.17 16.35
C VAL A 71 2.24 -8.62 15.85
N ILE A 72 2.11 -7.31 15.67
CA ILE A 72 0.82 -6.67 15.43
C ILE A 72 0.27 -7.01 14.05
N LEU A 73 1.02 -6.79 12.97
CA LEU A 73 0.59 -7.08 11.62
C LEU A 73 0.26 -8.56 11.39
N PRO A 74 1.12 -9.52 11.79
CA PRO A 74 0.78 -10.94 11.69
C PRO A 74 -0.43 -11.34 12.54
N LEU A 75 -0.62 -10.72 13.71
CA LEU A 75 -1.76 -10.99 14.58
C LEU A 75 -3.08 -10.53 13.92
N ILE A 76 -3.12 -9.31 13.39
CA ILE A 76 -4.28 -8.77 12.67
C ILE A 76 -4.63 -9.70 11.48
N TYR A 77 -3.62 -10.02 10.68
CA TYR A 77 -3.78 -10.93 9.55
C TYR A 77 -4.34 -12.28 9.98
N PHE A 78 -3.78 -12.86 11.05
CA PHE A 78 -4.20 -14.15 11.58
C PHE A 78 -5.64 -14.13 12.08
N ILE A 79 -6.05 -13.10 12.84
CA ILE A 79 -7.41 -12.97 13.38
C ILE A 79 -8.43 -12.88 12.24
N ILE A 80 -8.15 -12.09 11.21
CA ILE A 80 -9.10 -11.84 10.13
C ILE A 80 -9.15 -13.02 9.16
N VAL A 81 -8.01 -13.55 8.77
CA VAL A 81 -7.93 -14.62 7.77
C VAL A 81 -8.37 -15.98 8.32
N ARG A 82 -8.22 -16.20 9.65
CA ARG A 82 -8.53 -17.49 10.32
C ARG A 82 -9.99 -17.69 10.70
N LYS A 83 -10.90 -16.79 10.42
CA LYS A 83 -12.33 -16.85 10.85
C LYS A 83 -13.13 -18.10 10.41
N ASN A 84 -12.52 -19.12 9.75
CA ASN A 84 -13.16 -20.42 9.45
C ASN A 84 -12.29 -21.59 9.89
N PRO A 85 -12.51 -22.18 11.09
CA PRO A 85 -11.70 -23.28 11.62
C PRO A 85 -11.80 -24.60 10.82
N PHE A 86 -12.87 -24.82 10.07
CA PHE A 86 -13.10 -26.08 9.33
C PHE A 86 -12.38 -26.20 7.97
N ARG A 87 -11.73 -25.16 7.46
CA ARG A 87 -10.95 -25.18 6.20
C ARG A 87 -9.45 -25.05 6.40
N PHE A 88 -8.94 -25.50 7.53
CA PHE A 88 -7.55 -25.34 7.93
C PHE A 88 -6.53 -26.07 7.04
N ALA A 89 -6.94 -27.07 6.29
CA ALA A 89 -6.03 -27.96 5.56
C ALA A 89 -5.64 -27.50 4.14
N ILE A 90 -6.34 -26.52 3.55
CA ILE A 90 -6.20 -26.22 2.10
C ILE A 90 -5.59 -24.85 1.80
N VAL A 91 -5.55 -23.90 2.74
CA VAL A 91 -5.04 -22.55 2.45
C VAL A 91 -3.71 -22.28 3.13
N ARG A 92 -2.67 -22.24 2.33
CA ARG A 92 -1.25 -21.97 2.60
C ARG A 92 -0.93 -20.61 3.26
N LYS A 93 -1.79 -20.02 4.11
CA LYS A 93 -1.61 -18.61 4.53
C LYS A 93 -1.21 -18.49 6.01
N ASN A 94 -0.06 -19.07 6.36
CA ASN A 94 0.66 -18.71 7.58
C ASN A 94 1.23 -17.28 7.38
N PRO A 95 0.99 -16.32 8.30
CA PRO A 95 1.46 -14.93 8.15
C PRO A 95 2.97 -14.83 7.93
N PHE A 96 3.76 -15.64 8.61
CA PHE A 96 5.22 -15.65 8.43
C PHE A 96 5.64 -16.17 7.05
N ARG A 97 4.95 -17.19 6.53
CA ARG A 97 5.22 -17.68 5.17
C ARG A 97 4.79 -16.65 4.12
N PHE A 98 3.69 -15.95 4.37
CA PHE A 98 3.24 -14.86 3.52
C PHE A 98 4.27 -13.71 3.51
N ALA A 99 4.74 -13.27 4.68
CA ALA A 99 5.80 -12.27 4.79
C ALA A 99 7.11 -12.71 4.10
N MET A 100 7.48 -14.01 4.24
CA MET A 100 8.65 -14.56 3.55
C MET A 100 8.49 -14.53 2.02
N GLY A 101 7.28 -14.75 1.49
CA GLY A 101 6.97 -14.56 0.08
C GLY A 101 7.20 -13.12 -0.40
N MET A 102 7.05 -12.14 0.50
CA MET A 102 7.29 -10.71 0.23
C MET A 102 8.76 -10.29 0.46
N ALA A 103 9.65 -11.17 0.91
CA ALA A 103 11.02 -10.80 1.34
C ALA A 103 11.79 -9.98 0.30
N GLN A 104 11.65 -10.27 -0.99
CA GLN A 104 12.31 -9.51 -2.05
C GLN A 104 11.78 -8.07 -2.13
N ALA A 105 10.46 -7.87 -1.98
CA ALA A 105 9.87 -6.54 -1.94
C ALA A 105 10.31 -5.78 -0.68
N LEU A 106 10.35 -6.44 0.47
CA LEU A 106 10.80 -5.85 1.74
C LEU A 106 12.27 -5.42 1.68
N LEU A 107 13.15 -6.25 1.12
CA LEU A 107 14.56 -5.89 0.91
C LEU A 107 14.69 -4.72 -0.08
N THR A 108 13.90 -4.72 -1.15
CA THR A 108 13.90 -3.61 -2.11
C THR A 108 13.44 -2.31 -1.45
N ALA A 109 12.37 -2.34 -0.64
CA ALA A 109 11.89 -1.19 0.14
C ALA A 109 12.95 -0.67 1.10
N LEU A 110 13.65 -1.57 1.81
CA LEU A 110 14.75 -1.24 2.70
C LEU A 110 15.91 -0.54 1.96
N MET A 111 16.20 -0.94 0.73
CA MET A 111 17.29 -0.35 -0.06
C MET A 111 16.92 0.99 -0.68
N ILE A 112 15.68 1.15 -1.14
CA ILE A 112 15.22 2.31 -1.93
C ILE A 112 14.58 3.39 -1.05
N SER A 113 14.01 3.02 0.11
CA SER A 113 13.22 3.93 1.00
C SER A 113 12.02 4.58 0.29
N SER A 114 11.40 3.87 -0.66
CA SER A 114 10.24 4.37 -1.41
C SER A 114 9.26 3.23 -1.66
N SER A 115 8.07 3.29 -1.07
CA SER A 115 7.00 2.33 -1.30
C SER A 115 6.51 2.36 -2.74
N SER A 116 6.40 3.55 -3.33
CA SER A 116 5.98 3.73 -4.72
C SER A 116 6.98 3.15 -5.72
N ALA A 117 8.29 3.38 -5.52
CA ALA A 117 9.33 2.80 -6.38
C ALA A 117 9.46 1.28 -6.20
N THR A 118 9.09 0.75 -5.04
CA THR A 118 9.10 -0.70 -4.77
C THR A 118 7.88 -1.42 -5.35
N LEU A 119 6.82 -0.69 -5.70
CA LEU A 119 5.53 -1.23 -6.12
C LEU A 119 5.60 -2.32 -7.20
N PRO A 120 6.41 -2.22 -8.28
CA PRO A 120 6.53 -3.29 -9.28
C PRO A 120 7.03 -4.61 -8.69
N VAL A 121 7.97 -4.56 -7.74
CA VAL A 121 8.49 -5.75 -7.06
C VAL A 121 7.45 -6.30 -6.08
N THR A 122 6.70 -5.42 -5.43
CA THR A 122 5.60 -5.78 -4.51
C THR A 122 4.51 -6.53 -5.25
N PHE A 123 4.09 -6.06 -6.44
CA PHE A 123 3.16 -6.79 -7.32
C PHE A 123 3.65 -8.20 -7.62
N ARG A 124 4.89 -8.29 -8.09
CA ARG A 124 5.47 -9.57 -8.47
C ARG A 124 5.52 -10.55 -7.30
N CYS A 125 5.92 -10.11 -6.11
CA CYS A 125 5.95 -10.95 -4.92
C CYS A 125 4.54 -11.39 -4.48
N ALA A 126 3.57 -10.48 -4.51
CA ALA A 126 2.20 -10.77 -4.11
C ALA A 126 1.52 -11.74 -5.11
N GLU A 127 1.67 -11.49 -6.41
CA GLU A 127 1.02 -12.27 -7.46
C GLU A 127 1.69 -13.63 -7.69
N GLU A 128 3.03 -13.69 -7.83
CA GLU A 128 3.74 -14.91 -8.19
C GLU A 128 4.04 -15.80 -6.98
N LYS A 129 4.53 -15.24 -5.86
CA LYS A 129 4.95 -16.02 -4.69
C LYS A 129 3.81 -16.30 -3.73
N ASN A 130 2.96 -15.31 -3.48
CA ASN A 130 1.84 -15.41 -2.55
C ASN A 130 0.53 -15.76 -3.24
N GLN A 131 0.49 -15.79 -4.57
CA GLN A 131 -0.68 -16.16 -5.38
C GLN A 131 -1.93 -15.35 -5.00
N VAL A 132 -1.76 -14.05 -4.76
CA VAL A 132 -2.86 -13.13 -4.54
C VAL A 132 -3.50 -12.77 -5.87
N ASP A 133 -4.83 -12.66 -5.91
CA ASP A 133 -5.57 -12.33 -7.13
C ASP A 133 -5.13 -10.98 -7.71
N LYS A 134 -4.85 -10.93 -9.00
CA LYS A 134 -4.37 -9.73 -9.70
C LYS A 134 -5.32 -8.56 -9.62
N ARG A 135 -6.63 -8.82 -9.57
CA ARG A 135 -7.65 -7.76 -9.44
C ARG A 135 -7.51 -7.04 -8.09
N ILE A 136 -7.20 -7.80 -7.04
CA ILE A 136 -6.98 -7.26 -5.70
C ILE A 136 -5.65 -6.53 -5.60
N THR A 137 -4.55 -7.14 -6.05
CA THR A 137 -3.23 -6.52 -5.99
C THR A 137 -3.19 -5.20 -6.73
N ARG A 138 -3.73 -5.15 -7.96
CA ARG A 138 -3.73 -3.97 -8.82
C ARG A 138 -4.55 -2.80 -8.28
N PHE A 139 -5.49 -3.07 -7.40
CA PHE A 139 -6.27 -2.03 -6.72
C PHE A 139 -5.66 -1.66 -5.36
N VAL A 140 -5.38 -2.64 -4.50
CA VAL A 140 -5.02 -2.38 -3.10
C VAL A 140 -3.59 -1.88 -2.96
N LEU A 141 -2.61 -2.45 -3.67
CA LEU A 141 -1.20 -2.08 -3.50
C LEU A 141 -0.88 -0.64 -3.92
N PRO A 142 -1.39 -0.08 -5.04
CA PRO A 142 -1.14 1.32 -5.37
C PRO A 142 -1.76 2.29 -4.36
N VAL A 143 -2.95 1.96 -3.85
CA VAL A 143 -3.62 2.75 -2.81
C VAL A 143 -2.85 2.64 -1.49
N GLY A 144 -2.46 1.43 -1.10
CA GLY A 144 -1.68 1.19 0.11
C GLY A 144 -0.36 1.95 0.11
N ALA A 145 0.39 1.88 -0.97
CA ALA A 145 1.70 2.54 -1.09
C ALA A 145 1.68 4.07 -0.85
N THR A 146 0.50 4.68 -0.86
CA THR A 146 0.31 6.11 -0.62
C THR A 146 -0.49 6.43 0.64
N ILE A 147 -1.37 5.54 1.08
CA ILE A 147 -2.31 5.81 2.19
C ILE A 147 -1.96 4.99 3.44
N ASN A 148 -1.51 3.75 3.27
CA ASN A 148 -1.24 2.86 4.39
C ASN A 148 0.22 2.94 4.83
N MET A 149 0.55 4.02 5.55
CA MET A 149 1.91 4.29 6.05
C MET A 149 2.00 4.13 7.56
N ASP A 150 1.71 2.94 8.05
CA ASP A 150 1.71 2.59 9.48
C ASP A 150 3.09 2.74 10.15
N GLY A 151 4.18 2.41 9.45
CA GLY A 151 5.53 2.65 9.94
C GLY A 151 5.85 4.14 10.04
N THR A 152 5.33 4.97 9.12
CA THR A 152 5.48 6.43 9.18
C THR A 152 4.68 7.03 10.34
N ALA A 153 3.43 6.60 10.55
CA ALA A 153 2.60 7.04 11.66
C ALA A 153 3.26 6.76 13.03
N LEU A 154 3.82 5.55 13.20
CA LEU A 154 4.55 5.17 14.41
C LEU A 154 5.78 6.06 14.61
N TYR A 155 6.56 6.27 13.56
CA TYR A 155 7.75 7.12 13.60
C TYR A 155 7.41 8.55 14.01
N GLU A 156 6.39 9.17 13.40
CA GLU A 156 5.96 10.54 13.70
C GLU A 156 5.45 10.67 15.13
N ALA A 157 4.69 9.71 15.64
CA ALA A 157 4.20 9.73 17.01
C ALA A 157 5.35 9.64 18.02
N VAL A 158 6.32 8.73 17.79
CA VAL A 158 7.50 8.60 18.67
C VAL A 158 8.39 9.85 18.59
N ALA A 159 8.53 10.45 17.39
CA ALA A 159 9.28 11.68 17.20
C ALA A 159 8.67 12.86 17.97
N ALA A 160 7.35 13.01 17.93
CA ALA A 160 6.67 14.07 18.69
C ALA A 160 6.86 13.90 20.21
N VAL A 161 6.77 12.66 20.71
CA VAL A 161 7.05 12.39 22.14
C VAL A 161 8.51 12.67 22.47
N PHE A 162 9.44 12.31 21.60
CA PHE A 162 10.87 12.58 21.78
C PHE A 162 11.16 14.09 21.85
N ILE A 163 10.58 14.90 20.94
CA ILE A 163 10.75 16.35 20.93
C ILE A 163 10.14 16.97 22.17
N ALA A 164 8.99 16.51 22.64
CA ALA A 164 8.41 16.98 23.89
C ALA A 164 9.34 16.70 25.08
N GLN A 165 9.90 15.50 25.18
CA GLN A 165 10.85 15.13 26.22
C GLN A 165 12.18 15.90 26.12
N LEU A 166 12.61 16.25 24.91
CA LEU A 166 13.81 17.04 24.70
C LEU A 166 13.65 18.46 25.25
N ASN A 167 12.43 19.00 25.20
CA ASN A 167 12.07 20.33 25.69
C ASN A 167 11.51 20.31 27.11
N ASP A 168 11.68 19.21 27.87
CA ASP A 168 11.20 19.05 29.24
C ASP A 168 9.69 19.33 29.38
N LEU A 169 8.90 19.02 28.34
CA LEU A 169 7.45 19.18 28.33
C LEU A 169 6.78 17.87 28.78
N ASP A 170 6.03 17.95 29.85
CA ASP A 170 5.22 16.83 30.33
C ASP A 170 3.97 16.66 29.49
N LEU A 171 3.89 15.54 28.78
CA LEU A 171 2.74 15.18 27.97
C LEU A 171 1.65 14.52 28.82
N GLY A 172 0.48 15.15 28.86
CA GLY A 172 -0.73 14.52 29.41
C GLY A 172 -1.28 13.43 28.48
N ILE A 173 -2.09 12.52 29.03
CA ILE A 173 -2.71 11.41 28.27
C ILE A 173 -3.48 11.95 27.04
N GLY A 174 -4.20 13.07 27.20
CA GLY A 174 -4.92 13.71 26.09
C GLY A 174 -4.00 14.14 24.94
N GLN A 175 -2.84 14.68 25.25
CA GLN A 175 -1.84 15.09 24.25
C GLN A 175 -1.25 13.88 23.52
N ILE A 176 -0.97 12.78 24.22
CA ILE A 176 -0.49 11.54 23.62
C ILE A 176 -1.53 10.97 22.64
N ILE A 177 -2.81 10.98 23.01
CA ILE A 177 -3.90 10.56 22.12
C ILE A 177 -3.98 11.48 20.90
N THR A 178 -3.88 12.79 21.10
CA THR A 178 -3.88 13.78 20.00
C THR A 178 -2.70 13.56 19.06
N ILE A 179 -1.48 13.37 19.59
CA ILE A 179 -0.29 13.02 18.79
C ILE A 179 -0.56 11.77 17.94
N SER A 180 -1.10 10.71 18.54
CA SER A 180 -1.35 9.43 17.87
C SER A 180 -2.36 9.58 16.73
N ILE A 181 -3.47 10.30 16.95
CA ILE A 181 -4.49 10.55 15.93
C ILE A 181 -3.94 11.44 14.80
N THR A 182 -3.22 12.52 15.18
CA THR A 182 -2.66 13.47 14.21
C THR A 182 -1.57 12.81 13.36
N ALA A 183 -0.68 12.00 13.97
CA ALA A 183 0.35 11.25 13.25
C ALA A 183 -0.28 10.25 12.27
N THR A 184 -1.34 9.55 12.68
CA THR A 184 -2.07 8.65 11.78
C THR A 184 -2.71 9.41 10.62
N ALA A 185 -3.34 10.56 10.88
CA ALA A 185 -3.94 11.38 9.83
C ALA A 185 -2.88 12.00 8.89
N ALA A 186 -1.75 12.45 9.43
CA ALA A 186 -0.66 13.02 8.66
C ALA A 186 0.03 11.97 7.76
N SER A 187 0.23 10.76 8.28
CA SER A 187 0.84 9.67 7.53
C SER A 187 0.01 9.24 6.30
N ILE A 188 -1.32 9.39 6.34
CA ILE A 188 -2.20 9.15 5.19
C ILE A 188 -1.91 10.16 4.06
N GLY A 189 -1.48 11.38 4.40
CA GLY A 189 -1.12 12.43 3.43
C GLY A 189 0.34 12.38 2.96
N ALA A 190 1.15 11.50 3.52
CA ALA A 190 2.54 11.36 3.13
C ALA A 190 2.67 10.71 1.73
N ALA A 191 3.65 11.14 0.97
CA ALA A 191 3.94 10.54 -0.34
C ALA A 191 4.84 9.29 -0.18
N GLY A 192 4.71 8.32 -1.08
CA GLY A 192 5.53 7.10 -1.09
C GLY A 192 6.97 7.33 -1.61
N VAL A 193 7.58 8.48 -1.28
CA VAL A 193 8.93 8.89 -1.69
C VAL A 193 9.85 8.97 -0.47
N PRO A 194 11.18 8.88 -0.66
CA PRO A 194 12.12 8.95 0.45
C PRO A 194 11.94 10.23 1.30
N GLN A 195 12.01 10.07 2.61
CA GLN A 195 11.95 11.13 3.62
C GLN A 195 10.65 11.97 3.66
N ALA A 196 9.57 11.52 3.02
CA ALA A 196 8.28 12.23 3.07
C ALA A 196 7.75 12.44 4.50
N GLY A 197 8.07 11.54 5.43
CA GLY A 197 7.67 11.62 6.83
C GLY A 197 8.26 12.83 7.60
N LEU A 198 9.34 13.45 7.12
CA LEU A 198 9.86 14.68 7.74
C LEU A 198 8.91 15.86 7.56
N VAL A 199 8.27 15.97 6.40
CA VAL A 199 7.31 17.04 6.11
C VAL A 199 6.05 16.87 6.94
N THR A 200 5.53 15.66 7.01
CA THR A 200 4.32 15.34 7.78
C THR A 200 4.57 15.43 9.29
N MET A 201 5.79 15.14 9.75
CA MET A 201 6.18 15.34 11.15
C MET A 201 6.06 16.80 11.58
N VAL A 202 6.47 17.76 10.74
CA VAL A 202 6.30 19.20 11.04
C VAL A 202 4.81 19.54 11.25
N ILE A 203 3.92 18.93 10.47
CA ILE A 203 2.47 19.09 10.62
C ILE A 203 2.02 18.53 11.97
N VAL A 204 2.48 17.36 12.38
CA VAL A 204 2.15 16.73 13.65
C VAL A 204 2.60 17.60 14.82
N LEU A 205 3.85 18.07 14.81
CA LEU A 205 4.39 18.94 15.87
C LEU A 205 3.62 20.26 15.97
N SER A 206 3.33 20.88 14.83
CA SER A 206 2.57 22.14 14.81
C SER A 206 1.15 21.95 15.36
N ALA A 207 0.50 20.83 15.07
CA ALA A 207 -0.85 20.52 15.55
C ALA A 207 -0.94 20.35 17.08
N VAL A 208 0.15 19.92 17.73
CA VAL A 208 0.22 19.73 19.19
C VAL A 208 0.97 20.86 19.91
N GLY A 209 1.41 21.89 19.16
CA GLY A 209 2.09 23.05 19.73
C GLY A 209 3.53 22.77 20.16
N LEU A 210 4.19 21.78 19.57
CA LEU A 210 5.59 21.45 19.84
C LEU A 210 6.52 22.22 18.88
N PRO A 211 7.76 22.53 19.29
CA PRO A 211 8.72 23.25 18.45
C PRO A 211 9.13 22.38 17.23
N ALA A 212 8.84 22.88 16.04
CA ALA A 212 9.19 22.19 14.80
C ALA A 212 10.68 22.33 14.43
N GLU A 213 11.40 23.25 15.06
CA GLU A 213 12.83 23.51 14.79
C GLU A 213 13.72 22.32 15.18
N ASP A 214 13.32 21.59 16.21
CA ASP A 214 14.03 20.40 16.70
C ASP A 214 13.98 19.18 15.79
N VAL A 215 13.13 19.21 14.75
CA VAL A 215 13.15 18.22 13.67
C VAL A 215 14.53 18.10 13.04
N THR A 216 15.30 19.17 13.04
CA THR A 216 16.67 19.19 12.49
C THR A 216 17.59 18.15 13.13
N LEU A 217 17.40 17.83 14.43
CA LEU A 217 18.15 16.76 15.11
C LEU A 217 17.76 15.38 14.57
N ILE A 218 16.48 15.19 14.28
CA ILE A 218 15.95 13.90 13.79
C ILE A 218 16.40 13.65 12.36
N ILE A 219 16.56 14.69 11.53
CA ILE A 219 17.03 14.57 10.14
C ILE A 219 18.37 13.82 10.07
N ALA A 220 19.24 13.99 11.06
CA ALA A 220 20.53 13.33 11.10
C ALA A 220 20.45 11.80 11.06
N VAL A 221 19.39 11.21 11.61
CA VAL A 221 19.18 9.75 11.70
C VAL A 221 18.04 9.26 10.83
N ASP A 222 17.24 10.16 10.26
CA ASP A 222 16.04 9.83 9.47
C ASP A 222 16.37 8.94 8.27
N TRP A 223 17.48 9.16 7.58
CA TRP A 223 17.89 8.36 6.43
C TRP A 223 17.98 6.85 6.73
N LEU A 224 18.30 6.49 7.95
CA LEU A 224 18.33 5.09 8.38
C LEU A 224 16.94 4.61 8.78
N LEU A 225 16.22 5.40 9.57
CA LEU A 225 14.88 5.07 10.05
C LEU A 225 13.88 4.97 8.89
N ASP A 226 14.02 5.81 7.87
CA ASP A 226 13.19 5.79 6.66
C ASP A 226 13.22 4.45 5.92
N ARG A 227 14.37 3.78 5.90
CA ARG A 227 14.52 2.46 5.30
C ARG A 227 13.66 1.40 6.00
N PHE A 228 13.72 1.39 7.32
CA PHE A 228 12.97 0.43 8.13
C PHE A 228 11.48 0.73 8.14
N ARG A 229 11.07 2.00 8.25
CA ARG A 229 9.65 2.37 8.19
C ARG A 229 9.03 2.04 6.82
N THR A 230 9.76 2.30 5.73
CA THR A 230 9.29 1.95 4.38
C THR A 230 9.12 0.44 4.20
N MET A 231 10.05 -0.35 4.73
CA MET A 231 9.92 -1.81 4.74
C MET A 231 8.66 -2.26 5.49
N VAL A 232 8.35 -1.63 6.64
CA VAL A 232 7.15 -1.94 7.43
C VAL A 232 5.89 -1.50 6.69
N ASN A 233 5.88 -0.33 6.05
CA ASN A 233 4.75 0.13 5.22
C ASN A 233 4.43 -0.88 4.10
N VAL A 234 5.43 -1.33 3.35
CA VAL A 234 5.25 -2.34 2.28
C VAL A 234 4.76 -3.69 2.86
N LEU A 235 5.19 -4.06 4.06
CA LEU A 235 4.68 -5.26 4.73
C LEU A 235 3.21 -5.10 5.13
N GLY A 236 2.82 -3.93 5.65
CA GLY A 236 1.43 -3.58 5.96
C GLY A 236 0.55 -3.63 4.72
N ASP A 237 0.99 -3.06 3.59
CA ASP A 237 0.31 -3.13 2.30
C ASP A 237 0.09 -4.58 1.84
N ALA A 238 1.10 -5.42 1.99
CA ALA A 238 1.02 -6.82 1.62
C ALA A 238 0.00 -7.59 2.48
N PHE A 239 0.02 -7.41 3.80
CA PHE A 239 -0.96 -8.02 4.69
C PHE A 239 -2.38 -7.49 4.43
N GLY A 240 -2.53 -6.18 4.22
CA GLY A 240 -3.79 -5.55 3.84
C GLY A 240 -4.36 -6.16 2.57
N THR A 241 -3.53 -6.34 1.54
CA THR A 241 -3.91 -6.98 0.27
C THR A 241 -4.39 -8.42 0.49
N GLY A 242 -3.69 -9.21 1.29
CA GLY A 242 -4.10 -10.58 1.61
C GLY A 242 -5.39 -10.65 2.44
N ILE A 243 -5.65 -9.66 3.29
CA ILE A 243 -6.91 -9.53 4.05
C ILE A 243 -8.07 -9.20 3.10
N VAL A 244 -7.88 -8.21 2.22
CA VAL A 244 -8.90 -7.79 1.24
C VAL A 244 -9.24 -8.95 0.29
N GLU A 245 -8.24 -9.68 -0.23
CA GLU A 245 -8.47 -10.88 -1.03
C GLU A 245 -9.36 -11.89 -0.29
N LYS A 246 -9.08 -12.13 0.99
CA LYS A 246 -9.86 -13.06 1.78
C LYS A 246 -11.32 -12.62 1.99
N LEU A 247 -11.52 -11.33 2.24
CA LEU A 247 -12.84 -10.75 2.46
C LEU A 247 -13.67 -10.71 1.16
N SER A 248 -13.01 -10.44 0.03
CA SER A 248 -13.64 -10.32 -1.30
C SER A 248 -13.78 -11.65 -2.04
N LYS A 249 -13.39 -12.78 -1.43
CA LYS A 249 -13.36 -14.07 -2.10
C LYS A 249 -14.68 -14.48 -2.77
N LYS A 250 -15.81 -14.23 -2.10
CA LYS A 250 -17.14 -14.56 -2.64
C LYS A 250 -17.48 -13.73 -3.88
N GLU A 251 -17.05 -12.49 -3.90
CA GLU A 251 -17.28 -11.56 -5.00
C GLU A 251 -16.41 -11.92 -6.21
N LEU A 252 -15.16 -12.30 -5.95
CA LEU A 252 -14.25 -12.80 -6.99
C LEU A 252 -14.79 -14.08 -7.65
N GLU A 253 -15.28 -15.04 -6.86
CA GLU A 253 -15.91 -16.28 -7.34
C GLU A 253 -17.17 -15.98 -8.19
N ARG A 254 -18.00 -14.99 -7.81
CA ARG A 254 -19.16 -14.57 -8.62
C ARG A 254 -18.77 -13.95 -9.94
N MET A 255 -17.73 -13.09 -9.93
CA MET A 255 -17.22 -12.49 -11.17
C MET A 255 -16.64 -13.54 -12.13
N ASP A 256 -15.98 -14.57 -11.60
CA ASP A 256 -15.44 -15.66 -12.40
C ASP A 256 -16.56 -16.45 -13.08
N VAL A 257 -17.61 -16.81 -12.32
CA VAL A 257 -18.80 -17.52 -12.87
C VAL A 257 -19.52 -16.67 -13.92
N SER A 258 -19.70 -15.36 -13.68
CA SER A 258 -20.35 -14.49 -14.66
C SER A 258 -19.54 -14.29 -15.92
N SER A 259 -18.21 -14.29 -15.84
CA SER A 259 -17.35 -14.22 -17.02
C SER A 259 -17.36 -15.51 -17.82
N GLU A 260 -17.43 -16.67 -17.17
CA GLU A 260 -17.60 -17.97 -17.85
C GLU A 260 -18.95 -18.09 -18.55
N VAL A 261 -20.04 -17.64 -17.92
CA VAL A 261 -21.39 -17.63 -18.54
C VAL A 261 -21.42 -16.74 -19.78
N ASN A 262 -20.77 -15.57 -19.73
CA ASN A 262 -20.71 -14.66 -20.90
C ASN A 262 -19.86 -15.21 -22.06
N ILE A 263 -18.88 -16.05 -21.78
CA ILE A 263 -18.07 -16.72 -22.81
C ILE A 263 -18.86 -17.88 -23.45
N VAL A 264 -19.66 -18.60 -22.65
CA VAL A 264 -20.44 -19.75 -23.12
C VAL A 264 -21.73 -19.32 -23.82
N ASN A 265 -22.30 -18.15 -23.53
CA ASN A 265 -23.55 -17.65 -24.09
C ASN A 265 -23.51 -16.14 -24.32
N PRO A 266 -22.83 -15.63 -25.37
CA PRO A 266 -22.71 -14.20 -25.64
C PRO A 266 -24.05 -13.50 -25.91
N PHE A 267 -25.14 -14.25 -26.21
CA PHE A 267 -26.48 -13.73 -26.46
C PHE A 267 -27.40 -13.73 -25.22
N ALA A 268 -26.96 -14.23 -24.06
CA ALA A 268 -27.79 -14.26 -22.86
C ALA A 268 -28.03 -12.87 -22.25
N LEU A 269 -27.23 -11.87 -22.59
CA LEU A 269 -27.39 -10.48 -22.12
C LEU A 269 -28.45 -9.70 -22.92
N GLU A 270 -28.73 -10.09 -24.16
CA GLU A 270 -29.74 -9.42 -24.98
C GLU A 270 -31.17 -9.79 -24.55
N SER A 271 -31.36 -10.96 -23.93
CA SER A 271 -32.68 -11.40 -23.48
C SER A 271 -33.12 -10.79 -22.12
N THR A 272 -32.17 -10.32 -21.29
CA THR A 272 -32.48 -9.74 -19.97
C THR A 272 -32.79 -8.23 -20.02
N THR A 273 -32.46 -7.54 -21.11
CA THR A 273 -32.80 -6.12 -21.30
C THR A 273 -34.13 -5.88 -22.01
N LEU A 274 -34.73 -6.95 -22.58
CA LEU A 274 -36.02 -6.86 -23.26
C LEU A 274 -37.23 -7.27 -22.44
N ASP A 275 -37.03 -7.85 -21.23
CA ASP A 275 -38.16 -8.37 -20.42
C ASP A 275 -38.68 -7.35 -19.36
N ASN A 276 -38.33 -6.08 -19.44
CA ASN A 276 -38.89 -5.04 -18.55
C ASN A 276 -39.90 -4.07 -19.18
N GLU A 277 -40.29 -4.29 -20.44
CA GLU A 277 -41.43 -3.58 -21.01
C GLU A 277 -42.33 -4.62 -21.71
N ASP A 278 -43.36 -5.06 -21.03
CA ASP A 278 -44.61 -5.70 -21.47
C ASP A 278 -44.98 -6.97 -20.67
N LEU A 279 -45.50 -6.72 -19.50
CA LEU A 279 -46.38 -7.67 -18.80
C LEU A 279 -47.79 -7.48 -19.38
N ASP A 280 -48.04 -8.11 -20.50
CA ASP A 280 -49.33 -8.74 -20.80
C ASP A 280 -49.29 -9.44 -22.18
N THR A 281 -49.84 -10.64 -22.21
CA THR A 281 -50.16 -11.51 -23.33
C THR A 281 -49.14 -12.50 -23.90
N LYS A 282 -49.55 -13.74 -23.68
CA LYS A 282 -49.37 -14.93 -24.51
C LYS A 282 -48.13 -15.79 -24.34
N LYS A 283 -48.36 -16.87 -23.56
CA LYS A 283 -47.73 -18.16 -23.71
C LYS A 283 -47.76 -18.62 -25.16
N SER A 284 -46.61 -18.82 -25.78
CA SER A 284 -46.43 -19.66 -26.95
C SER A 284 -45.18 -20.54 -26.77
N TYR A 285 -45.38 -21.80 -26.73
CA TYR A 285 -44.36 -22.83 -26.70
C TYR A 285 -43.61 -22.86 -28.06
N VAL A 286 -42.30 -22.79 -28.05
CA VAL A 286 -41.47 -23.28 -29.13
C VAL A 286 -40.44 -24.24 -28.57
N ASN A 287 -40.79 -25.52 -28.62
CA ASN A 287 -39.82 -26.60 -28.53
C ASN A 287 -39.15 -26.69 -29.91
N GLY A 288 -37.94 -26.21 -30.06
CA GLY A 288 -37.15 -26.36 -31.26
C GLY A 288 -35.79 -27.01 -30.93
N GLY A 289 -35.79 -28.32 -30.77
CA GLY A 289 -34.55 -29.10 -30.77
C GLY A 289 -33.90 -29.02 -32.14
N PHE A 290 -32.76 -28.38 -32.25
CA PHE A 290 -31.88 -28.54 -33.41
C PHE A 290 -31.02 -29.77 -33.19
N ALA A 291 -31.32 -30.83 -33.94
CA ALA A 291 -30.41 -31.96 -34.15
C ALA A 291 -29.34 -31.51 -35.14
N VAL A 292 -28.09 -31.42 -34.70
CA VAL A 292 -26.96 -31.23 -35.60
C VAL A 292 -26.58 -32.57 -36.17
N ASP A 293 -26.83 -32.72 -37.45
CA ASP A 293 -26.41 -33.90 -38.24
C ASP A 293 -24.88 -33.86 -38.44
N LYS A 294 -24.22 -34.94 -38.08
CA LYS A 294 -22.78 -35.10 -38.20
C LYS A 294 -22.42 -35.52 -39.64
N SER A 295 -22.45 -34.59 -40.57
CA SER A 295 -21.76 -34.79 -41.83
C SER A 295 -21.68 -33.49 -42.61
N ASP A 296 -20.74 -32.65 -42.28
CA ASP A 296 -20.11 -31.77 -43.28
C ASP A 296 -18.79 -31.22 -42.68
N SER A 297 -17.71 -31.70 -43.23
CA SER A 297 -16.35 -31.23 -43.05
C SER A 297 -16.20 -29.87 -43.73
N ILE A 298 -16.15 -28.82 -42.95
CA ILE A 298 -15.78 -27.48 -43.45
C ILE A 298 -14.27 -27.34 -43.38
N SER A 299 -13.62 -27.35 -44.54
CA SER A 299 -12.21 -27.01 -44.72
C SER A 299 -12.01 -25.50 -44.56
N PHE A 300 -11.22 -25.11 -43.58
CA PHE A 300 -10.70 -23.75 -43.48
C PHE A 300 -9.54 -23.54 -44.44
N THR A 301 -9.75 -22.79 -45.50
CA THR A 301 -8.67 -22.23 -46.31
C THR A 301 -8.18 -20.94 -45.64
N GLN A 302 -6.91 -20.97 -45.23
CA GLN A 302 -6.16 -19.76 -44.89
C GLN A 302 -6.03 -18.86 -46.14
N THR A 303 -6.50 -17.63 -46.03
CA THR A 303 -6.02 -16.55 -46.91
C THR A 303 -5.35 -15.49 -46.02
N SER A 304 -4.02 -15.52 -46.10
CA SER A 304 -3.17 -14.37 -45.79
C SER A 304 -3.40 -13.32 -46.87
N GLN A 305 -3.59 -12.04 -46.51
CA GLN A 305 -2.91 -10.89 -47.11
C GLN A 305 -3.48 -9.55 -46.59
N PHE A 306 -2.52 -8.73 -46.24
CA PHE A 306 -2.43 -7.29 -45.93
C PHE A 306 -2.71 -6.86 -44.52
#